data_706e5f10b2887e478a7ba1a3efbc55ee
#
_entry.id   706e5f10b2887e478a7ba1a3efbc55ee
#
_cell.length_a   1.000
_cell.length_b   1.000
_cell.length_c   1.000
_cell.angle_alpha   90.00
_cell.angle_beta   90.00
_cell.angle_gamma   90.00
#
_symmetry.space_group_name_H-M   'P 1'
#
loop_
_entity.id
_entity.type
_entity.pdbx_description
1 polymer ?
#
loop_
_entity_poly.entity_id
_entity_poly.type
_entity_poly.pdbx_seq_one_letter_code
_entity_poly.pdbx_strand_id
1 'polypeptide(L)' 'MGLAQYAIIPVDDQWGVLHDGNVNSGYATKESAFESAVAAASLAIRQGHEVHVSVPGREEGEAALTKRAK' A
#
# COMPACT_ATOMS: atom_id res chain seq x y z
N MET A 1 -20.35 -6.26 -2.24
CA MET A 1 -19.05 -6.10 -2.85
C MET A 1 -18.75 -4.64 -3.01
N GLY A 2 -17.55 -4.28 -3.08
CA GLY A 2 -17.14 -2.92 -3.21
C GLY A 2 -15.68 -2.86 -3.57
N LEU A 3 -15.07 -1.71 -3.40
CA LEU A 3 -13.67 -1.51 -3.73
C LEU A 3 -12.92 -1.13 -2.48
N ALA A 4 -11.90 -1.88 -2.16
CA ALA A 4 -11.01 -1.56 -1.05
C ALA A 4 -9.69 -1.11 -1.61
N GLN A 5 -9.26 0.09 -1.27
CA GLN A 5 -8.02 0.64 -1.76
C GLN A 5 -7.09 0.91 -0.60
N TYR A 6 -5.85 0.49 -0.78
CA TYR A 6 -4.81 0.69 0.21
C TYR A 6 -3.64 1.35 -0.49
N ALA A 7 -3.03 2.32 0.14
CA ALA A 7 -1.87 2.99 -0.42
C ALA A 7 -0.77 3.00 0.62
N ILE A 8 0.42 2.62 0.20
CA ILE A 8 1.58 2.68 1.07
C ILE A 8 2.16 4.08 0.90
N ILE A 9 2.31 4.80 1.98
CA ILE A 9 2.74 6.19 1.91
C ILE A 9 3.86 6.45 2.91
N PRO A 10 4.74 7.37 2.60
CA PRO A 10 5.74 7.79 3.58
C PRO A 10 5.08 8.70 4.61
N VAL A 11 5.41 8.50 5.87
CA VAL A 11 4.89 9.31 6.95
C VAL A 11 6.06 9.70 7.82
N ASP A 12 6.50 10.94 7.73
CA ASP A 12 7.68 11.41 8.43
C ASP A 12 8.86 10.51 8.06
N ASP A 13 9.49 9.91 9.00
CA ASP A 13 10.62 9.03 8.74
C ASP A 13 10.22 7.58 8.59
N GLN A 14 8.95 7.30 8.55
CA GLN A 14 8.46 5.94 8.56
C GLN A 14 7.49 5.75 7.42
N TRP A 15 6.81 4.63 7.43
CA TRP A 15 5.85 4.31 6.39
C TRP A 15 4.49 4.05 7.00
N GLY A 16 3.47 4.22 6.20
CA GLY A 16 2.12 4.00 6.66
C GLY A 16 1.24 3.41 5.57
N VAL A 17 0.06 3.03 5.97
CA VAL A 17 -0.96 2.50 5.07
C VAL A 17 -2.16 3.42 5.14
N LEU A 18 -2.54 3.97 4.00
CA LEU A 18 -3.72 4.81 3.90
C LEU A 18 -4.87 3.97 3.38
N HIS A 19 -5.98 3.98 4.10
CA HIS A 19 -7.17 3.23 3.71
C HIS A 19 -8.40 3.98 4.22
N ASP A 20 -9.31 4.30 3.32
CA ASP A 20 -10.55 4.99 3.66
C ASP A 20 -10.30 6.28 4.42
N GLY A 21 -9.28 7.01 4.04
CA GLY A 21 -8.99 8.28 4.69
C GLY A 21 -8.29 8.14 6.02
N ASN A 22 -8.01 6.93 6.47
CA ASN A 22 -7.29 6.68 7.71
C ASN A 22 -5.89 6.22 7.41
N VAL A 23 -4.95 6.65 8.24
CA VAL A 23 -3.55 6.28 8.06
C VAL A 23 -3.09 5.52 9.29
N ASN A 24 -2.57 4.30 9.08
CA ASN A 24 -1.87 3.58 10.13
C ASN A 24 -0.39 3.71 9.82
N SER A 25 0.36 4.28 10.73
CA SER A 25 1.77 4.51 10.49
C SER A 25 2.61 3.82 11.54
N GLY A 26 3.89 4.02 11.47
CA GLY A 26 4.79 3.39 12.42
C GLY A 26 5.53 2.20 11.87
N TYR A 27 5.43 1.98 10.56
CA TYR A 27 6.18 0.88 9.94
C TYR A 27 7.56 1.39 9.58
N ALA A 28 8.57 0.64 9.98
CA ALA A 28 9.94 1.08 9.75
C ALA A 28 10.36 1.00 8.30
N THR A 29 9.75 0.11 7.53
CA THR A 29 10.13 -0.07 6.14
C THR A 29 8.89 -0.09 5.25
N LYS A 30 9.11 0.15 3.97
CA LYS A 30 8.03 0.09 3.00
C LYS A 30 7.48 -1.32 2.90
N GLU A 31 8.34 -2.32 2.96
CA GLU A 31 7.91 -3.71 2.90
C GLU A 31 7.02 -4.08 4.09
N SER A 32 7.36 -3.59 5.26
CA SER A 32 6.56 -3.88 6.44
C SER A 32 5.16 -3.29 6.31
N ALA A 33 5.07 -2.07 5.82
CA ALA A 33 3.77 -1.45 5.59
C ALA A 33 2.99 -2.22 4.52
N PHE A 34 3.68 -2.64 3.47
CA PHE A 34 3.03 -3.39 2.40
C PHE A 34 2.48 -4.71 2.92
N GLU A 35 3.23 -5.42 3.74
CA GLU A 35 2.76 -6.69 4.27
C GLU A 35 1.52 -6.50 5.14
N SER A 36 1.49 -5.41 5.89
CA SER A 36 0.31 -5.11 6.69
C SER A 36 -0.90 -4.85 5.80
N ALA A 37 -0.70 -4.10 4.72
CA ALA A 37 -1.78 -3.80 3.80
C ALA A 37 -2.27 -5.07 3.11
N VAL A 38 -1.37 -5.96 2.75
CA VAL A 38 -1.74 -7.19 2.08
C VAL A 38 -2.56 -8.09 3.01
N ALA A 39 -2.22 -8.12 4.29
CA ALA A 39 -3.00 -8.89 5.23
C ALA A 39 -4.44 -8.38 5.30
N ALA A 40 -4.60 -7.06 5.34
CA ALA A 40 -5.94 -6.47 5.35
C ALA A 40 -6.65 -6.71 4.02
N ALA A 41 -5.91 -6.59 2.93
CA ALA A 41 -6.49 -6.80 1.60
C ALA A 41 -6.96 -8.23 1.44
N SER A 42 -6.25 -9.17 1.99
CA SER A 42 -6.63 -10.56 1.93
C SER A 42 -8.01 -10.79 2.54
N LEU A 43 -8.27 -10.12 3.64
CA LEU A 43 -9.57 -10.24 4.26
C LEU A 43 -10.66 -9.62 3.37
N ALA A 44 -10.38 -8.49 2.76
CA ALA A 44 -11.34 -7.85 1.88
C ALA A 44 -11.65 -8.74 0.67
N ILE A 45 -10.65 -9.44 0.16
CA ILE A 45 -10.87 -10.36 -0.95
C ILE A 45 -11.83 -11.46 -0.53
N ARG A 46 -11.67 -11.99 0.66
CA ARG A 46 -12.56 -13.02 1.13
C ARG A 46 -13.98 -12.54 1.27
N GLN A 47 -14.15 -11.25 1.46
CA GLN A 47 -15.47 -10.66 1.59
C GLN A 47 -16.07 -10.28 0.25
N GLY A 48 -15.37 -10.56 -0.83
CA GLY A 48 -15.91 -10.31 -2.16
C GLY A 48 -15.64 -8.93 -2.71
N HIS A 49 -14.71 -8.18 -2.10
CA HIS A 49 -14.39 -6.85 -2.60
C HIS A 49 -13.28 -6.91 -3.63
N GLU A 50 -13.30 -5.96 -4.54
CA GLU A 50 -12.17 -5.73 -5.40
C GLU A 50 -11.14 -4.97 -4.58
N VAL A 51 -9.86 -5.29 -4.74
CA VAL A 51 -8.81 -4.71 -3.91
C VAL A 51 -7.70 -4.13 -4.77
N HIS A 52 -7.28 -2.93 -4.43
CA HIS A 52 -6.15 -2.28 -5.08
C HIS A 52 -5.15 -1.87 -4.00
N VAL A 53 -3.89 -2.25 -4.18
CA VAL A 53 -2.83 -1.85 -3.27
C VAL A 53 -1.79 -1.12 -4.09
N SER A 54 -1.53 0.13 -3.78
CA SER A 54 -0.54 0.90 -4.51
C SER A 54 0.67 1.13 -3.64
N VAL A 55 1.83 0.94 -4.23
CA VAL A 55 3.10 1.07 -3.55
C VAL A 55 3.96 2.02 -4.37
N PRO A 56 4.46 3.09 -3.77
CA PRO A 56 5.28 4.02 -4.53
C PRO A 56 6.63 3.41 -4.86
N GLY A 57 7.16 3.78 -5.99
CA GLY A 57 8.52 3.42 -6.31
C GLY A 57 9.46 4.34 -5.55
N ARG A 58 10.73 4.28 -5.88
CA ARG A 58 11.62 5.25 -5.32
C ARG A 58 11.34 6.58 -5.94
N GLU A 59 11.70 7.58 -5.28
CA GLU A 59 11.52 8.83 -5.76
C GLU A 59 12.09 9.04 -7.01
N GLU A 60 12.06 9.36 -7.83
CA GLU A 60 12.58 9.68 -9.08
C GLU A 60 13.03 8.52 -9.84
N GLY A 61 14.16 8.11 -9.72
CA GLY A 61 14.74 7.15 -10.61
C GLY A 61 14.06 5.83 -10.60
N GLU A 62 13.60 5.45 -9.46
CA GLU A 62 13.02 4.14 -9.36
C GLU A 62 11.63 4.06 -9.95
N ALA A 63 10.95 5.15 -9.95
CA ALA A 63 9.64 5.15 -10.53
C ALA A 63 9.69 4.75 -11.99
N ALA A 64 10.72 5.19 -12.69
CA ALA A 64 10.83 4.86 -14.09
C ALA A 64 11.07 3.38 -14.30
N LEU A 65 11.86 2.78 -13.43
CA LEU A 65 12.10 1.36 -13.54
C LEU A 65 10.86 0.56 -13.25
N THR A 66 10.12 0.99 -12.29
CA THR A 66 8.96 0.26 -11.87
C THR A 66 7.94 0.15 -12.95
N LYS A 67 7.71 1.21 -13.66
CA LYS A 67 6.68 1.12 -14.64
C LYS A 67 7.08 0.29 -15.79
N ARG A 68 8.36 0.11 -16.01
CA ARG A 68 8.76 -0.72 -17.07
C ARG A 68 8.56 -2.17 -16.74
N ALA A 69 8.66 -2.44 -15.52
CA ALA A 69 8.46 -3.78 -15.11
C ALA A 69 7.11 -4.26 -15.46
N LYS A 70 6.43 -3.58 -15.78
CA LYS A 70 5.20 -4.04 -16.07
C LYS A 70 4.88 -4.60 -16.79
#